data_5990fef2fa1c4fa77e6b99019dbb222a
#
_entry.id   5990fef2fa1c4fa77e6b99019dbb222a
#
_cell.length_a   1.000
_cell.length_b   1.000
_cell.length_c   1.000
_cell.angle_alpha   90.00
_cell.angle_beta   90.00
_cell.angle_gamma   90.00
#
_symmetry.space_group_name_H-M   'P 1'
#
loop_
_entity.id
_entity.type
_entity.pdbx_description
1 polymer ?
#
loop_
_entity_poly.entity_id
_entity_poly.type
_entity_poly.pdbx_seq_one_letter_code
_entity_poly.pdbx_strand_id
1 'polypeptide(L)'
;MAKPEQEFHQPAAPWTAVGGLVRGIWTRTLADDPATGAYTGLLRYEPGVDTSPTGMRAHDYWEEVYLLEGDLTDPRLGEMFTAGMYACRPPGMEHGPWRTERVVVMLEIRYKATG
;
A
#
# COMPACT_ATOMS: atom_id res chain seq x y z
N MET A 1 12.59 -17.16 -9.58
CA MET A 1 13.32 -16.53 -8.46
C MET A 1 12.36 -16.17 -7.35
N ALA A 2 12.82 -16.21 -6.15
CA ALA A 2 12.03 -15.83 -4.98
C ALA A 2 12.50 -14.48 -4.45
N LYS A 3 11.80 -13.95 -3.44
CA LYS A 3 12.33 -12.84 -2.66
C LYS A 3 13.65 -13.25 -2.01
N PRO A 4 14.56 -12.30 -1.76
CA PRO A 4 15.83 -12.62 -1.11
C PRO A 4 15.61 -13.14 0.32
N GLU A 5 16.47 -14.07 0.75
CA GLU A 5 16.50 -14.50 2.13
C GLU A 5 17.17 -13.43 2.98
N GLN A 6 16.51 -12.97 4.04
CA GLN A 6 16.99 -11.88 4.88
C GLN A 6 16.65 -12.14 6.33
N GLU A 7 17.60 -11.95 7.22
CA GLU A 7 17.37 -11.91 8.66
C GLU A 7 16.96 -10.48 9.06
N PHE A 8 16.65 -10.24 10.33
CA PHE A 8 16.33 -8.89 10.80
C PHE A 8 17.43 -7.92 10.45
N HIS A 9 17.06 -6.83 9.82
CA HIS A 9 18.00 -5.79 9.38
C HIS A 9 17.25 -4.46 9.24
N GLN A 10 18.01 -3.37 9.19
CA GLN A 10 17.44 -2.09 8.82
C GLN A 10 17.27 -2.05 7.31
N PRO A 11 16.08 -1.73 6.78
CA PRO A 11 15.89 -1.65 5.34
C PRO A 11 16.82 -0.62 4.71
N ALA A 12 17.52 -1.02 3.65
CA ALA A 12 18.47 -0.15 2.96
C ALA A 12 17.81 0.74 1.90
N ALA A 13 16.69 0.31 1.34
CA ALA A 13 16.03 1.07 0.30
C ALA A 13 15.51 2.41 0.83
N PRO A 14 15.67 3.51 0.06
CA PRO A 14 15.15 4.81 0.47
C PRO A 14 13.64 4.87 0.29
N TRP A 15 13.01 5.85 0.91
CA TRP A 15 11.66 6.23 0.57
C TRP A 15 11.67 6.87 -0.81
N THR A 16 10.79 6.42 -1.68
CA THR A 16 10.70 6.89 -3.06
C THR A 16 9.30 7.45 -3.30
N ALA A 17 9.23 8.63 -3.88
CA ALA A 17 7.95 9.25 -4.21
C ALA A 17 7.22 8.42 -5.27
N VAL A 18 5.94 8.21 -5.05
CA VAL A 18 5.06 7.61 -6.05
C VAL A 18 4.67 8.73 -7.02
N GLY A 19 4.98 8.54 -8.29
CA GLY A 19 4.60 9.49 -9.33
C GLY A 19 3.10 9.45 -9.62
N GLY A 20 2.63 10.43 -10.41
CA GLY A 20 1.26 10.48 -10.88
C GLY A 20 0.50 11.70 -10.39
N LEU A 21 -0.83 11.58 -10.30
CA LEU A 21 -1.73 12.70 -10.06
C LEU A 21 -1.72 13.20 -8.61
N VAL A 22 -1.25 12.41 -7.67
CA VAL A 22 -1.31 12.73 -6.25
C VAL A 22 0.10 12.82 -5.68
N ARG A 23 0.39 13.92 -5.00
CA ARG A 23 1.65 14.12 -4.29
C ARG A 23 1.54 13.66 -2.84
N GLY A 24 2.69 13.42 -2.22
CA GLY A 24 2.75 13.09 -0.79
C GLY A 24 2.60 11.61 -0.49
N ILE A 25 2.71 10.76 -1.52
CA ILE A 25 2.68 9.30 -1.36
C ILE A 25 4.08 8.76 -1.61
N TRP A 26 4.58 7.95 -0.68
CA TRP A 26 5.93 7.41 -0.70
C TRP A 26 5.90 5.91 -0.48
N THR A 27 6.82 5.21 -1.13
CA THR A 27 7.00 3.77 -0.91
C THR A 27 8.42 3.47 -0.50
N ARG A 28 8.58 2.38 0.26
CA ARG A 28 9.87 1.85 0.64
C ARG A 28 9.82 0.33 0.48
N THR A 29 10.56 -0.19 -0.48
CA THR A 29 10.59 -1.63 -0.74
C THR A 29 11.34 -2.35 0.37
N LEU A 30 10.74 -3.39 0.93
CA LEU A 30 11.39 -4.26 1.90
C LEU A 30 11.93 -5.52 1.24
N ALA A 31 11.13 -6.14 0.38
CA ALA A 31 11.56 -7.32 -0.40
C ALA A 31 10.68 -7.43 -1.64
N ASP A 32 11.27 -7.80 -2.76
CA ASP A 32 10.49 -8.05 -3.97
C ASP A 32 11.12 -9.14 -4.82
N ASP A 33 10.31 -9.71 -5.68
CA ASP A 33 10.72 -10.65 -6.72
C ASP A 33 10.21 -10.13 -8.06
N PRO A 34 11.07 -9.48 -8.85
CA PRO A 34 10.64 -8.94 -10.15
C PRO A 34 10.11 -10.00 -11.12
N ALA A 35 10.54 -11.25 -10.97
CA ALA A 35 10.12 -12.32 -11.86
C ALA A 35 8.66 -12.72 -11.68
N THR A 36 8.14 -12.64 -10.43
CA THR A 36 6.76 -13.03 -10.13
C THR A 36 5.87 -11.83 -9.78
N GLY A 37 6.47 -10.67 -9.47
CA GLY A 37 5.74 -9.51 -8.96
C GLY A 37 5.44 -9.58 -7.47
N ALA A 38 5.91 -10.62 -6.76
CA ALA A 38 5.76 -10.68 -5.31
C ALA A 38 6.51 -9.50 -4.68
N TYR A 39 5.84 -8.80 -3.76
CA TYR A 39 6.35 -7.55 -3.22
C TYR A 39 5.91 -7.37 -1.77
N THR A 40 6.81 -6.87 -0.95
CA THR A 40 6.50 -6.40 0.39
C THR A 40 7.15 -5.05 0.58
N GLY A 41 6.39 -4.07 1.03
CA GLY A 41 6.91 -2.72 1.22
C GLY A 41 6.09 -1.93 2.21
N LEU A 42 6.58 -0.72 2.48
CA LEU A 42 5.88 0.27 3.27
C LEU A 42 5.32 1.34 2.35
N LEU A 43 4.13 1.81 2.67
CA LEU A 43 3.46 2.89 1.96
C LEU A 43 3.18 3.99 2.98
N ARG A 44 3.54 5.24 2.64
CA ARG A 44 3.37 6.37 3.53
C ARG A 44 2.61 7.47 2.81
N TYR A 45 1.56 7.97 3.45
CA TYR A 45 0.83 9.15 3.00
C TYR A 45 1.16 10.32 3.91
N GLU A 46 1.51 11.45 3.33
CA GLU A 46 1.68 12.70 4.08
C GLU A 46 0.32 13.26 4.50
N PRO A 47 0.30 14.13 5.53
CA PRO A 47 -0.95 14.79 5.92
C PRO A 47 -1.61 15.52 4.74
N GLY A 48 -2.91 15.36 4.61
CA GLY A 48 -3.69 16.02 3.58
C GLY A 48 -3.74 15.29 2.24
N VAL A 49 -3.16 14.11 2.12
CA VAL A 49 -3.26 13.32 0.89
C VAL A 49 -4.71 12.94 0.63
N ASP A 50 -5.12 13.15 -0.60
CA ASP A 50 -6.44 12.78 -1.12
C ASP A 50 -6.23 12.15 -2.50
N THR A 51 -6.59 10.86 -2.62
CA THR A 51 -6.38 10.13 -3.87
C THR A 51 -7.56 10.21 -4.82
N SER A 52 -8.54 11.07 -4.56
CA SER A 52 -9.71 11.24 -5.43
C SER A 52 -9.37 11.42 -6.91
N PRO A 53 -8.30 12.15 -7.28
CA PRO A 53 -7.94 12.28 -8.69
C PRO A 53 -7.64 10.95 -9.40
N THR A 54 -7.22 9.91 -8.67
CA THR A 54 -6.97 8.59 -9.26
C THR A 54 -8.22 7.73 -9.27
N GLY A 55 -9.24 8.11 -8.52
CA GLY A 55 -10.48 7.36 -8.43
C GLY A 55 -10.34 6.01 -7.75
N MET A 56 -11.34 5.17 -7.97
CA MET A 56 -11.35 3.81 -7.46
C MET A 56 -10.39 2.94 -8.27
N ARG A 57 -9.72 2.02 -7.61
CA ARG A 57 -8.71 1.17 -8.23
C ARG A 57 -9.03 -0.30 -8.03
N ALA A 58 -8.52 -1.12 -8.95
CA ALA A 58 -8.51 -2.56 -8.83
C ALA A 58 -7.22 -3.08 -9.45
N HIS A 59 -6.73 -4.22 -8.96
CA HIS A 59 -5.47 -4.80 -9.40
C HIS A 59 -5.69 -6.21 -9.92
N ASP A 60 -4.73 -6.73 -10.67
CA ASP A 60 -4.72 -8.10 -11.16
C ASP A 60 -3.94 -9.06 -10.24
N TYR A 61 -3.62 -8.61 -9.04
CA TYR A 61 -2.88 -9.36 -8.03
C TYR A 61 -3.59 -9.27 -6.69
N TRP A 62 -3.21 -10.16 -5.76
CA TRP A 62 -3.61 -10.07 -4.38
C TRP A 62 -2.84 -8.96 -3.69
N GLU A 63 -3.53 -8.17 -2.89
CA GLU A 63 -2.93 -7.12 -2.09
C GLU A 63 -3.40 -7.24 -0.66
N GLU A 64 -2.44 -7.33 0.27
CA GLU A 64 -2.74 -7.28 1.69
C GLU A 64 -2.13 -6.02 2.26
N VAL A 65 -2.89 -5.33 3.10
CA VAL A 65 -2.47 -4.07 3.69
C VAL A 65 -2.77 -4.08 5.17
N TYR A 66 -1.79 -3.69 5.97
CA TYR A 66 -1.93 -3.53 7.41
C TYR A 66 -1.60 -2.10 7.80
N LEU A 67 -2.55 -1.41 8.43
CA LEU A 67 -2.34 -0.04 8.90
C LEU A 67 -1.46 -0.06 10.15
N LEU A 68 -0.28 0.54 10.04
CA LEU A 68 0.68 0.62 11.14
C LEU A 68 0.53 1.91 11.94
N GLU A 69 0.16 3.00 11.28
CA GLU A 69 0.08 4.32 11.89
C GLU A 69 -0.97 5.16 11.17
N GLY A 70 -1.69 5.97 11.92
CA GLY A 70 -2.66 6.92 11.36
C GLY A 70 -4.00 6.32 11.01
N ASP A 71 -4.75 7.04 10.22
CA ASP A 71 -6.07 6.63 9.77
C ASP A 71 -6.32 7.05 8.33
N LEU A 72 -7.16 6.28 7.63
CA LEU A 72 -7.60 6.55 6.27
C LEU A 72 -9.11 6.65 6.24
N THR A 73 -9.63 7.68 5.61
CA THR A 73 -11.05 7.80 5.34
C THR A 73 -11.34 7.31 3.93
N ASP A 74 -12.33 6.46 3.80
CA ASP A 74 -12.89 6.03 2.51
C ASP A 74 -14.23 6.74 2.32
N PRO A 75 -14.27 7.82 1.51
CA PRO A 75 -15.52 8.56 1.32
C PRO A 75 -16.57 7.78 0.55
N ARG A 76 -16.17 6.81 -0.25
CA ARG A 76 -17.10 5.97 -1.01
C ARG A 76 -17.91 5.06 -0.08
N LEU A 77 -17.25 4.51 0.93
CA LEU A 77 -17.90 3.65 1.93
C LEU A 77 -18.42 4.43 3.13
N GLY A 78 -17.98 5.68 3.30
CA GLY A 78 -18.30 6.46 4.48
C GLY A 78 -17.64 5.93 5.75
N GLU A 79 -16.49 5.29 5.63
CA GLU A 79 -15.81 4.65 6.74
C GLU A 79 -14.41 5.21 6.97
N MET A 80 -13.94 5.11 8.20
CA MET A 80 -12.58 5.43 8.58
C MET A 80 -11.89 4.16 9.07
N PHE A 81 -10.71 3.89 8.51
CA PHE A 81 -9.87 2.76 8.91
C PHE A 81 -8.70 3.27 9.72
N THR A 82 -8.39 2.60 10.81
CA THR A 82 -7.40 3.05 11.80
C THR A 82 -6.27 2.04 11.96
N ALA A 83 -5.17 2.46 12.61
CA ALA A 83 -4.03 1.61 12.89
C ALA A 83 -4.47 0.29 13.55
N GLY A 84 -3.88 -0.81 13.10
CA GLY A 84 -4.26 -2.16 13.53
C GLY A 84 -5.29 -2.83 12.64
N MET A 85 -5.88 -2.11 11.69
CA MET A 85 -6.83 -2.70 10.74
C MET A 85 -6.11 -3.31 9.55
N TYR A 86 -6.71 -4.36 9.01
CA TYR A 86 -6.14 -5.18 7.95
C TYR A 86 -7.13 -5.31 6.79
N ALA A 87 -6.61 -5.25 5.57
CA ALA A 87 -7.37 -5.50 4.36
C ALA A 87 -6.71 -6.60 3.54
N CYS A 88 -7.53 -7.47 2.96
CA CYS A 88 -7.08 -8.47 2.01
C CYS A 88 -7.94 -8.34 0.76
N ARG A 89 -7.30 -8.01 -0.36
CA ARG A 89 -7.97 -7.68 -1.61
C ARG A 89 -7.59 -8.67 -2.71
N PRO A 90 -8.52 -9.54 -3.11
CA PRO A 90 -8.28 -10.42 -4.25
C PRO A 90 -8.22 -9.61 -5.55
N PRO A 91 -7.66 -10.20 -6.62
CA PRO A 91 -7.69 -9.55 -7.93
C PRO A 91 -9.10 -9.11 -8.31
N GLY A 92 -9.21 -7.90 -8.84
CA GLY A 92 -10.48 -7.33 -9.26
C GLY A 92 -11.29 -6.63 -8.18
N MET A 93 -10.91 -6.74 -6.92
CA MET A 93 -11.62 -6.02 -5.85
C MET A 93 -11.38 -4.52 -5.96
N GLU A 94 -12.45 -3.77 -6.08
CA GLU A 94 -12.38 -2.31 -6.17
C GLU A 94 -12.15 -1.68 -4.80
N HIS A 95 -11.28 -0.69 -4.74
CA HIS A 95 -10.97 0.02 -3.50
C HIS A 95 -10.54 1.45 -3.79
N GLY A 96 -10.57 2.29 -2.75
CA GLY A 96 -10.30 3.73 -2.85
C GLY A 96 -11.49 4.49 -3.42
N PRO A 97 -11.34 5.80 -3.60
CA PRO A 97 -10.21 6.62 -3.20
C PRO A 97 -10.11 6.79 -1.68
N TRP A 98 -9.00 7.35 -1.24
CA TRP A 98 -8.71 7.55 0.19
C TRP A 98 -8.35 9.00 0.46
N ARG A 99 -8.54 9.42 1.72
CA ARG A 99 -7.98 10.68 2.19
C ARG A 99 -7.49 10.53 3.63
N THR A 100 -6.53 11.34 4.00
CA THR A 100 -6.04 11.41 5.38
C THR A 100 -5.72 12.85 5.77
N GLU A 101 -5.89 13.15 7.05
CA GLU A 101 -5.47 14.42 7.62
C GLU A 101 -4.13 14.31 8.34
N ARG A 102 -3.65 13.10 8.59
CA ARG A 102 -2.42 12.81 9.33
C ARG A 102 -1.51 11.92 8.50
N VAL A 103 -0.29 11.72 8.98
CA VAL A 103 0.61 10.72 8.41
C VAL A 103 -0.03 9.35 8.56
N VAL A 104 -0.01 8.59 7.47
CA VAL A 104 -0.44 7.19 7.47
C VAL A 104 0.72 6.34 6.99
N VAL A 105 0.99 5.24 7.69
CA VAL A 105 1.99 4.25 7.28
C VAL A 105 1.32 2.89 7.24
N MET A 106 1.52 2.18 6.14
CA MET A 106 0.93 0.87 5.89
C MET A 106 2.00 -0.11 5.47
N LEU A 107 1.86 -1.36 5.91
CA LEU A 107 2.60 -2.48 5.35
C LEU A 107 1.79 -3.04 4.19
N GLU A 108 2.40 -3.17 3.03
CA GLU A 108 1.74 -3.66 1.82
C GLU A 108 2.43 -4.92 1.31
N ILE A 109 1.64 -5.94 1.00
CA ILE A 109 2.12 -7.21 0.45
C ILE A 109 1.33 -7.49 -0.82
N ARG A 110 2.04 -7.78 -1.90
CA ARG A 110 1.46 -8.12 -3.20
C ARG A 110 1.97 -9.47 -3.68
N TYR A 111 1.08 -10.25 -4.27
CA TYR A 111 1.45 -11.51 -4.93
C TYR A 111 0.39 -11.91 -5.94
N LYS A 112 0.80 -12.65 -6.94
CA LYS A 112 -0.17 -13.15 -7.93
C LYS A 112 -0.79 -14.44 -7.46
N ALA A 113 -2.06 -14.63 -7.85
CA ALA A 113 -2.71 -15.90 -7.61
C ALA A 113 -2.01 -16.99 -8.42
N THR A 114 -1.73 -18.12 -7.78
CA THR A 114 -1.17 -19.28 -8.46
C THR A 114 -2.30 -20.24 -8.81
N GLY A 115 -2.35 -20.56 -10.05
CA GLY A 115 -3.17 -21.61 -10.60
C GLY A 115 -4.62 -21.44 -10.69
#